data_2115c65671733d3f5e5b136f93eeeb9e
#
_entry.id   2115c65671733d3f5e5b136f93eeeb9e
#
_cell.length_a   1.000
_cell.length_b   1.000
_cell.length_c   1.000
_cell.angle_alpha   90.00
_cell.angle_beta   90.00
_cell.angle_gamma   90.00
#
_symmetry.space_group_name_H-M   'P 1'
#
loop_
_entity.id
_entity.type
_entity.pdbx_description
1 polymer ?
#
loop_
_entity_poly.entity_id
_entity_poly.type
_entity_poly.pdbx_seq_one_letter_code
_entity_poly.pdbx_strand_id
1 'polypeptide(L)'
;MFYNYVKKLVENSRRISTENLQFTGNVSELKRGFPKEYKGLEVRVSFGQGNWADVTWIGFLETGQTIQKGIYPVYLYYRDRDVLILAYGVSATYKPDIMWPDCGAVSVKDYFIQNHFPPIKKYPFSLVYKAYHLMGSEAITSEYDLDLDALVDYYKSIMGMSVIELNHELDAKKQCQTVPQSMQTIFFGSPGTGKSWTVQNDILDGVKDDFIFRTTFHPDTDYSAFVGCYKPVMRKLSPVHQHDTVNDYKELVDKLKEYLARKYINWINQKDYTNITTAYALFGYDFHDSIIKMESSGEHSIIDLVSDAHKPGTTYDSVLRAGMRIYQESSNQSSNSDISYSFVPQVFTEAYVKAWQNPTEQVYLVIEEINRGNCAQIFGDLFQLLDRKKGVSEYPVKAETALAEYLSNVLEGDAAEGIRDGKLSLPTNLNIIATMNTSDQSLFPMDSAFKRRWDWKYIPTTPPADKSRTMELSFKDKTTTKYGTTIDAGEYEYDWTEFLDKINEKIQNATHSDDKQLGFWFVKTEEGAEEITISSFVSKVVFYLWNDVFKDMGAKDSNPFTIKVDGKNVVMSFNSFFEMNSLGQIVENIGVLHTFLRNVGVEPKVKKAIADAQDAAQAKEMTEEA
;
A
#
# COMPACT_ATOMS: atom_id res chain seq x y z
N MET A 1 17.86 -11.47 -35.99
CA MET A 1 18.19 -10.79 -34.73
C MET A 1 18.52 -9.35 -35.07
N PHE A 2 17.65 -8.41 -34.66
CA PHE A 2 17.74 -6.99 -35.05
C PHE A 2 18.88 -6.25 -34.31
N TYR A 3 19.26 -6.71 -33.12
CA TYR A 3 20.35 -6.12 -32.34
C TYR A 3 21.67 -5.93 -33.12
N ASN A 4 21.94 -6.77 -34.14
CA ASN A 4 23.09 -6.58 -35.02
C ASN A 4 23.04 -5.27 -35.80
N TYR A 5 21.84 -4.79 -36.16
CA TYR A 5 21.66 -3.50 -36.83
C TYR A 5 21.75 -2.34 -35.85
N VAL A 6 21.31 -2.54 -34.61
CA VAL A 6 21.52 -1.58 -33.53
C VAL A 6 23.02 -1.41 -33.25
N LYS A 7 23.75 -2.52 -33.15
CA LYS A 7 25.20 -2.54 -33.03
C LYS A 7 25.86 -1.78 -34.19
N LYS A 8 25.44 -2.07 -35.41
CA LYS A 8 25.92 -1.40 -36.63
C LYS A 8 25.59 0.10 -36.62
N LEU A 9 24.45 0.54 -36.12
CA LEU A 9 24.13 1.96 -35.95
C LEU A 9 25.17 2.65 -35.06
N VAL A 10 25.46 2.07 -33.89
CA VAL A 10 26.41 2.60 -32.92
C VAL A 10 27.84 2.64 -33.49
N GLU A 11 28.30 1.53 -34.07
CA GLU A 11 29.62 1.42 -34.69
C GLU A 11 29.80 2.44 -35.81
N ASN A 12 28.84 2.51 -36.73
CA ASN A 12 28.89 3.50 -37.82
C ASN A 12 28.85 4.95 -37.30
N SER A 13 28.11 5.21 -36.25
CA SER A 13 28.03 6.53 -35.62
C SER A 13 29.34 6.93 -34.94
N ARG A 14 30.03 6.00 -34.32
CA ARG A 14 31.38 6.22 -33.74
C ARG A 14 32.41 6.49 -34.81
N ARG A 15 32.38 5.75 -35.95
CA ARG A 15 33.27 5.95 -37.10
C ARG A 15 33.21 7.38 -37.65
N ILE A 16 32.02 8.03 -37.67
CA ILE A 16 31.86 9.42 -38.14
C ILE A 16 32.84 10.38 -37.44
N SER A 17 33.05 10.20 -36.13
CA SER A 17 33.94 11.05 -35.34
C SER A 17 35.39 10.57 -35.35
N THR A 18 35.63 9.25 -35.28
CA THR A 18 36.97 8.66 -35.17
C THR A 18 37.72 8.70 -36.49
N GLU A 19 37.02 8.52 -37.63
CA GLU A 19 37.62 8.53 -38.97
C GLU A 19 37.45 9.88 -39.68
N ASN A 20 36.85 10.89 -39.02
CA ASN A 20 36.63 12.23 -39.54
C ASN A 20 35.96 12.25 -40.92
N LEU A 21 34.93 11.37 -41.08
CA LEU A 21 34.26 11.12 -42.36
C LEU A 21 33.53 12.37 -42.87
N GLN A 22 33.67 12.68 -44.17
CA GLN A 22 32.84 13.70 -44.79
C GLN A 22 31.45 13.16 -45.12
N PHE A 23 30.43 14.01 -45.02
CA PHE A 23 29.02 13.58 -45.22
C PHE A 23 28.79 13.09 -46.65
N THR A 24 29.26 13.84 -47.63
CA THR A 24 29.09 13.54 -49.06
C THR A 24 29.87 12.27 -49.46
N GLY A 25 29.18 11.28 -50.00
CA GLY A 25 29.74 9.98 -50.40
C GLY A 25 29.71 8.89 -49.33
N ASN A 26 29.79 9.23 -48.06
CA ASN A 26 29.85 8.22 -46.97
C ASN A 26 28.48 7.86 -46.37
N VAL A 27 27.48 8.76 -46.43
CA VAL A 27 26.15 8.52 -45.83
C VAL A 27 25.43 7.30 -46.42
N SER A 28 25.55 7.08 -47.73
CA SER A 28 24.96 5.94 -48.42
C SER A 28 25.64 4.63 -48.06
N GLU A 29 26.94 4.64 -47.83
CA GLU A 29 27.71 3.49 -47.37
C GLU A 29 27.31 3.10 -45.95
N LEU A 30 27.23 4.06 -45.03
CA LEU A 30 26.83 3.81 -43.65
C LEU A 30 25.41 3.26 -43.54
N LYS A 31 24.50 3.64 -44.43
CA LYS A 31 23.13 3.11 -44.51
C LYS A 31 23.03 1.75 -45.17
N ARG A 32 24.04 1.30 -45.90
CA ARG A 32 24.01 0.03 -46.63
C ARG A 32 23.86 -1.14 -45.71
N GLY A 33 22.91 -2.06 -46.04
CA GLY A 33 22.66 -3.31 -45.34
C GLY A 33 21.81 -3.20 -44.10
N PHE A 34 21.16 -2.03 -43.83
CA PHE A 34 20.04 -2.01 -42.90
C PHE A 34 18.78 -2.58 -43.56
N PRO A 35 17.92 -3.30 -42.80
CA PRO A 35 16.68 -3.81 -43.34
C PRO A 35 15.72 -2.67 -43.71
N LYS A 36 14.84 -2.91 -44.66
CA LYS A 36 13.77 -1.95 -45.00
C LYS A 36 12.50 -2.18 -44.22
N GLU A 37 12.38 -3.32 -43.58
CA GLU A 37 11.20 -3.76 -42.86
C GLU A 37 11.60 -4.58 -41.63
N TYR A 38 10.81 -4.47 -40.56
CA TYR A 38 10.90 -5.28 -39.35
C TYR A 38 9.49 -5.54 -38.78
N LYS A 39 9.11 -6.80 -38.63
CA LYS A 39 7.78 -7.19 -38.15
C LYS A 39 6.62 -6.45 -38.86
N GLY A 40 6.72 -6.23 -40.20
CA GLY A 40 5.70 -5.51 -40.97
C GLY A 40 5.76 -3.98 -40.88
N LEU A 41 6.70 -3.39 -40.14
CA LEU A 41 6.92 -1.94 -40.06
C LEU A 41 8.04 -1.50 -40.98
N GLU A 42 7.87 -0.33 -41.62
CA GLU A 42 8.94 0.30 -42.39
C GLU A 42 10.10 0.73 -41.48
N VAL A 43 11.32 0.31 -41.80
CA VAL A 43 12.52 0.70 -41.06
C VAL A 43 13.21 1.87 -41.76
N ARG A 44 13.39 2.97 -41.02
CA ARG A 44 14.13 4.15 -41.48
C ARG A 44 15.34 4.40 -40.62
N VAL A 45 16.49 4.70 -41.25
CA VAL A 45 17.76 4.96 -40.57
C VAL A 45 18.29 6.33 -40.98
N SER A 46 18.76 7.09 -40.00
CA SER A 46 19.34 8.40 -40.25
C SER A 46 20.67 8.63 -39.54
N PHE A 47 21.66 9.08 -40.29
CA PHE A 47 22.94 9.61 -39.82
C PHE A 47 23.03 11.12 -40.01
N GLY A 48 21.96 11.78 -40.51
CA GLY A 48 21.88 13.22 -40.79
C GLY A 48 21.27 13.52 -42.15
N GLN A 49 21.07 14.83 -42.44
CA GLN A 49 20.62 15.38 -43.73
C GLN A 49 21.50 16.58 -44.09
N GLY A 50 22.32 16.42 -45.12
CA GLY A 50 23.28 17.44 -45.53
C GLY A 50 24.54 17.54 -44.64
N ASN A 51 24.40 17.33 -43.36
CA ASN A 51 25.46 17.24 -42.37
C ASN A 51 25.24 16.04 -41.44
N TRP A 52 26.29 15.59 -40.74
CA TRP A 52 26.19 14.54 -39.74
C TRP A 52 25.29 14.97 -38.58
N ALA A 53 24.43 14.08 -38.16
CA ALA A 53 23.55 14.30 -37.01
C ALA A 53 24.30 14.07 -35.69
N ASP A 54 24.03 14.90 -34.69
CA ASP A 54 24.48 14.65 -33.29
C ASP A 54 23.82 13.40 -32.71
N VAL A 55 22.59 13.16 -33.11
CA VAL A 55 21.81 11.98 -32.70
C VAL A 55 21.44 11.15 -33.94
N THR A 56 22.00 9.96 -34.04
CA THR A 56 21.65 9.00 -35.08
C THR A 56 20.52 8.07 -34.62
N TRP A 57 19.69 7.55 -35.55
CA TRP A 57 18.51 6.82 -35.14
C TRP A 57 18.05 5.77 -36.13
N ILE A 58 17.28 4.77 -35.61
CA ILE A 58 16.50 3.79 -36.35
C ILE A 58 15.05 3.91 -35.90
N GLY A 59 14.13 4.26 -36.80
CA GLY A 59 12.69 4.34 -36.53
C GLY A 59 11.90 3.25 -37.22
N PHE A 60 10.77 2.83 -36.62
CA PHE A 60 9.89 1.78 -37.07
C PHE A 60 8.48 2.36 -37.27
N LEU A 61 8.00 2.43 -38.52
CA LEU A 61 6.80 3.15 -38.89
C LEU A 61 5.73 2.22 -39.45
N GLU A 62 4.50 2.39 -38.97
CA GLU A 62 3.32 1.79 -39.55
C GLU A 62 2.88 2.56 -40.80
N THR A 63 2.12 1.91 -41.66
CA THR A 63 1.56 2.52 -42.87
C THR A 63 0.75 3.78 -42.53
N GLY A 64 1.07 4.90 -43.18
CA GLY A 64 0.45 6.20 -42.92
C GLY A 64 1.15 7.06 -41.87
N GLN A 65 2.11 6.53 -41.12
CA GLN A 65 2.94 7.32 -40.19
C GLN A 65 4.20 7.85 -40.89
N THR A 66 4.65 9.00 -40.44
CA THR A 66 5.90 9.60 -40.96
C THR A 66 6.76 10.13 -39.83
N ILE A 67 8.06 10.23 -40.05
CA ILE A 67 8.98 10.82 -39.07
C ILE A 67 8.61 12.29 -38.73
N GLN A 68 7.98 13.00 -39.67
CA GLN A 68 7.60 14.40 -39.48
C GLN A 68 6.23 14.58 -38.84
N LYS A 69 5.32 13.58 -38.97
CA LYS A 69 3.99 13.59 -38.38
C LYS A 69 3.62 12.18 -37.99
N GLY A 70 3.69 11.84 -36.73
CA GLY A 70 3.33 10.52 -36.22
C GLY A 70 4.02 10.15 -34.91
N ILE A 71 3.68 8.95 -34.45
CA ILE A 71 4.34 8.25 -33.35
C ILE A 71 4.97 6.97 -33.89
N TYR A 72 6.09 6.53 -33.34
CA TYR A 72 6.80 5.34 -33.80
C TYR A 72 7.84 4.87 -32.76
N PRO A 73 8.11 3.57 -32.62
CA PRO A 73 9.28 3.09 -31.89
C PRO A 73 10.56 3.62 -32.54
N VAL A 74 11.54 4.04 -31.74
CA VAL A 74 12.79 4.57 -32.26
C VAL A 74 13.97 4.29 -31.34
N TYR A 75 15.10 3.84 -31.90
CA TYR A 75 16.39 3.89 -31.26
C TYR A 75 17.05 5.23 -31.54
N LEU A 76 17.40 5.99 -30.50
CA LEU A 76 18.11 7.25 -30.54
C LEU A 76 19.50 7.05 -29.93
N TYR A 77 20.56 7.23 -30.71
CA TYR A 77 21.92 7.14 -30.20
C TYR A 77 22.55 8.53 -30.09
N TYR A 78 22.79 8.95 -28.85
CA TYR A 78 23.45 10.20 -28.46
C TYR A 78 24.95 9.98 -28.41
N ARG A 79 25.61 10.27 -29.53
CA ARG A 79 27.02 9.95 -29.76
C ARG A 79 27.98 10.66 -28.78
N ASP A 80 27.68 11.89 -28.41
CA ASP A 80 28.46 12.70 -27.47
C ASP A 80 28.47 12.18 -26.04
N ARG A 81 27.54 11.27 -25.73
CA ARG A 81 27.31 10.72 -24.39
C ARG A 81 27.42 9.20 -24.33
N ASP A 82 27.57 8.60 -25.49
CA ASP A 82 27.59 7.15 -25.67
C ASP A 82 26.36 6.45 -25.04
N VAL A 83 25.19 7.10 -25.18
CA VAL A 83 23.91 6.61 -24.66
C VAL A 83 22.97 6.27 -25.81
N LEU A 84 22.47 5.04 -25.82
CA LEU A 84 21.43 4.57 -26.73
C LEU A 84 20.11 4.52 -25.97
N ILE A 85 19.05 5.12 -26.54
CA ILE A 85 17.71 5.12 -25.96
C ILE A 85 16.75 4.44 -26.93
N LEU A 86 16.07 3.40 -26.51
CA LEU A 86 14.84 2.92 -27.12
C LEU A 86 13.71 3.79 -26.62
N ALA A 87 12.96 4.43 -27.50
CA ALA A 87 12.00 5.46 -27.12
C ALA A 87 10.66 5.29 -27.82
N TYR A 88 9.61 5.73 -27.15
CA TYR A 88 8.32 6.09 -27.73
C TYR A 88 8.53 7.39 -28.54
N GLY A 89 8.85 7.25 -29.80
CA GLY A 89 9.15 8.36 -30.70
C GLY A 89 7.93 9.23 -30.94
N VAL A 90 8.12 10.54 -30.82
CA VAL A 90 7.10 11.55 -31.14
C VAL A 90 7.67 12.55 -32.13
N SER A 91 6.96 12.80 -33.21
CA SER A 91 7.35 13.80 -34.19
C SER A 91 7.42 15.20 -33.56
N ALA A 92 8.52 15.90 -33.78
CA ALA A 92 8.71 17.26 -33.34
C ALA A 92 8.28 18.32 -34.39
N THR A 93 8.01 17.92 -35.64
CA THR A 93 7.71 18.85 -36.73
C THR A 93 6.23 19.21 -36.78
N TYR A 94 5.39 18.21 -36.77
CA TYR A 94 3.92 18.37 -36.77
C TYR A 94 3.32 17.55 -35.64
N LYS A 95 2.24 18.08 -35.02
CA LYS A 95 1.53 17.35 -33.98
C LYS A 95 0.97 16.05 -34.55
N PRO A 96 1.26 14.88 -33.96
CA PRO A 96 0.69 13.61 -34.38
C PRO A 96 -0.84 13.59 -34.21
N ASP A 97 -1.53 12.89 -35.10
CA ASP A 97 -2.98 12.67 -34.98
C ASP A 97 -3.31 11.67 -33.88
N ILE A 98 -2.40 10.71 -33.63
CA ILE A 98 -2.46 9.74 -32.53
C ILE A 98 -1.25 10.00 -31.63
N MET A 99 -1.48 9.98 -30.31
CA MET A 99 -0.43 10.11 -29.31
C MET A 99 -0.17 8.76 -28.66
N TRP A 100 1.06 8.56 -28.18
CA TRP A 100 1.31 7.44 -27.29
C TRP A 100 0.38 7.56 -26.08
N PRO A 101 -0.29 6.48 -25.66
CA PRO A 101 -0.97 6.44 -24.38
C PRO A 101 -0.02 6.88 -23.27
N ASP A 102 -0.55 7.52 -22.24
CA ASP A 102 0.25 7.93 -21.09
C ASP A 102 0.87 6.69 -20.43
N CYS A 103 2.14 6.46 -20.68
CA CYS A 103 2.88 5.30 -20.20
C CYS A 103 3.74 5.62 -18.97
N GLY A 104 3.56 6.80 -18.37
CA GLY A 104 4.37 7.27 -17.22
C GLY A 104 5.86 7.43 -17.53
N ALA A 105 6.27 7.27 -18.80
CA ALA A 105 7.67 7.35 -19.21
C ALA A 105 8.15 8.81 -19.20
N VAL A 106 9.34 9.04 -18.65
CA VAL A 106 9.97 10.37 -18.64
C VAL A 106 10.36 10.79 -20.05
N SER A 107 10.30 12.10 -20.33
CA SER A 107 10.80 12.60 -21.61
C SER A 107 12.32 12.38 -21.72
N VAL A 108 12.82 12.22 -22.94
CA VAL A 108 14.27 12.06 -23.15
C VAL A 108 15.03 13.29 -22.63
N LYS A 109 14.42 14.48 -22.68
CA LYS A 109 14.97 15.68 -22.08
C LYS A 109 15.11 15.55 -20.56
N ASP A 110 14.05 15.14 -19.90
CA ASP A 110 14.03 15.03 -18.44
C ASP A 110 14.92 13.88 -17.96
N TYR A 111 14.97 12.76 -18.71
CA TYR A 111 15.91 11.67 -18.46
C TYR A 111 17.37 12.17 -18.40
N PHE A 112 17.80 12.97 -19.38
CA PHE A 112 19.16 13.49 -19.36
C PHE A 112 19.42 14.50 -18.24
N ILE A 113 18.43 15.30 -17.87
CA ILE A 113 18.52 16.22 -16.72
C ILE A 113 18.65 15.41 -15.41
N GLN A 114 17.81 14.40 -15.20
CA GLN A 114 17.82 13.53 -14.01
C GLN A 114 19.13 12.76 -13.86
N ASN A 115 19.77 12.39 -14.97
CA ASN A 115 21.06 11.69 -14.96
C ASN A 115 22.26 12.65 -15.08
N HIS A 116 22.10 13.94 -14.72
CA HIS A 116 23.15 14.95 -14.65
C HIS A 116 23.89 15.22 -15.99
N PHE A 117 23.29 14.92 -17.12
CA PHE A 117 23.82 15.28 -18.42
C PHE A 117 23.40 16.69 -18.83
N PRO A 118 24.19 17.41 -19.68
CA PRO A 118 23.77 18.68 -20.23
C PRO A 118 22.46 18.58 -21.02
N PRO A 119 21.65 19.68 -21.10
CA PRO A 119 20.39 19.68 -21.83
C PRO A 119 20.54 19.26 -23.29
N ILE A 120 19.57 18.49 -23.82
CA ILE A 120 19.53 18.07 -25.22
C ILE A 120 18.70 19.02 -26.08
N LYS A 121 19.05 19.12 -27.36
CA LYS A 121 18.32 19.93 -28.36
C LYS A 121 17.48 19.07 -29.32
N LYS A 122 17.81 17.78 -29.46
CA LYS A 122 17.19 16.87 -30.42
C LYS A 122 16.32 15.84 -29.72
N TYR A 123 15.12 15.60 -30.23
CA TYR A 123 14.12 14.64 -29.75
C TYR A 123 13.72 14.80 -28.27
N PRO A 124 13.53 16.04 -27.78
CA PRO A 124 13.29 16.29 -26.34
C PRO A 124 11.94 15.76 -25.85
N PHE A 125 10.95 15.58 -26.75
CA PHE A 125 9.58 15.19 -26.43
C PHE A 125 9.30 13.69 -26.60
N SER A 126 10.22 12.92 -27.18
CA SER A 126 10.11 11.47 -27.18
C SER A 126 10.26 10.95 -25.75
N LEU A 127 9.54 9.84 -25.41
CA LEU A 127 9.56 9.30 -24.06
C LEU A 127 10.48 8.08 -23.99
N VAL A 128 11.18 7.91 -22.90
CA VAL A 128 12.15 6.82 -22.72
C VAL A 128 11.41 5.51 -22.43
N TYR A 129 11.57 4.51 -23.30
CA TYR A 129 11.19 3.13 -23.01
C TYR A 129 12.29 2.44 -22.21
N LYS A 130 13.53 2.46 -22.73
CA LYS A 130 14.73 1.93 -22.06
C LYS A 130 15.98 2.67 -22.51
N ALA A 131 16.89 2.94 -21.58
CA ALA A 131 18.17 3.57 -21.86
C ALA A 131 19.32 2.60 -21.60
N TYR A 132 20.33 2.65 -22.48
CA TYR A 132 21.51 1.80 -22.44
C TYR A 132 22.76 2.67 -22.44
N HIS A 133 23.60 2.55 -21.43
CA HIS A 133 24.88 3.25 -21.30
C HIS A 133 25.98 2.38 -21.92
N LEU A 134 26.54 2.81 -23.05
CA LEU A 134 27.54 2.05 -23.79
C LEU A 134 28.98 2.39 -23.37
N MET A 135 29.15 3.25 -22.34
CA MET A 135 30.46 3.56 -21.74
C MET A 135 30.92 2.39 -20.89
N GLY A 136 31.86 1.59 -21.40
CA GLY A 136 32.35 0.39 -20.76
C GLY A 136 32.11 -0.88 -21.57
N SER A 137 32.00 -2.01 -20.93
CA SER A 137 31.92 -3.33 -21.56
C SER A 137 30.50 -3.84 -21.85
N GLU A 138 29.48 -3.00 -21.84
CA GLU A 138 28.12 -3.43 -22.19
C GLU A 138 28.04 -3.79 -23.69
N ALA A 139 28.07 -5.08 -23.97
CA ALA A 139 27.89 -5.58 -25.31
C ALA A 139 26.41 -5.49 -25.70
N ILE A 140 26.09 -4.95 -26.88
CA ILE A 140 24.76 -5.01 -27.46
C ILE A 140 24.43 -6.47 -27.77
N THR A 141 23.47 -7.03 -27.04
CA THR A 141 23.12 -8.46 -27.03
C THR A 141 21.70 -8.70 -27.56
N SER A 142 21.26 -9.95 -27.59
CA SER A 142 19.91 -10.32 -28.00
C SER A 142 18.80 -9.77 -27.07
N GLU A 143 19.10 -9.27 -25.89
CA GLU A 143 18.13 -8.61 -25.00
C GLU A 143 17.54 -7.34 -25.64
N TYR A 144 18.32 -6.65 -26.48
CA TYR A 144 17.82 -5.50 -27.24
C TYR A 144 16.70 -5.86 -28.23
N ASP A 145 16.68 -7.10 -28.73
CA ASP A 145 15.59 -7.59 -29.57
C ASP A 145 14.32 -7.79 -28.76
N LEU A 146 14.40 -8.28 -27.51
CA LEU A 146 13.25 -8.46 -26.62
C LEU A 146 12.59 -7.13 -26.28
N ASP A 147 13.38 -6.12 -25.92
CA ASP A 147 12.90 -4.78 -25.61
C ASP A 147 12.24 -4.13 -26.84
N LEU A 148 12.87 -4.27 -28.02
CA LEU A 148 12.32 -3.76 -29.27
C LEU A 148 11.02 -4.47 -29.63
N ASP A 149 10.98 -5.79 -29.50
CA ASP A 149 9.81 -6.61 -29.82
C ASP A 149 8.60 -6.20 -28.97
N ALA A 150 8.81 -6.01 -27.66
CA ALA A 150 7.77 -5.57 -26.75
C ALA A 150 7.22 -4.18 -27.13
N LEU A 151 8.10 -3.23 -27.46
CA LEU A 151 7.68 -1.89 -27.86
C LEU A 151 6.99 -1.89 -29.24
N VAL A 152 7.45 -2.70 -30.19
CA VAL A 152 6.83 -2.84 -31.52
C VAL A 152 5.46 -3.50 -31.43
N ASP A 153 5.31 -4.56 -30.64
CA ASP A 153 4.04 -5.25 -30.46
C ASP A 153 3.02 -4.32 -29.77
N TYR A 154 3.45 -3.52 -28.80
CA TYR A 154 2.63 -2.47 -28.18
C TYR A 154 2.24 -1.38 -29.20
N TYR A 155 3.16 -0.90 -30.00
CA TYR A 155 2.88 0.08 -31.05
C TYR A 155 1.83 -0.42 -32.05
N LYS A 156 1.92 -1.66 -32.49
CA LYS A 156 0.95 -2.28 -33.40
C LYS A 156 -0.44 -2.41 -32.77
N SER A 157 -0.51 -2.74 -31.50
CA SER A 157 -1.80 -2.79 -30.80
C SER A 157 -2.48 -1.42 -30.82
N ILE A 158 -1.73 -0.34 -30.58
CA ILE A 158 -2.26 1.04 -30.64
C ILE A 158 -2.75 1.40 -32.05
N MET A 159 -1.95 1.06 -33.06
CA MET A 159 -2.27 1.41 -34.45
C MET A 159 -3.44 0.59 -35.04
N GLY A 160 -3.72 -0.58 -34.48
CA GLY A 160 -4.85 -1.44 -34.86
C GLY A 160 -6.18 -1.12 -34.17
N MET A 161 -6.18 -0.21 -33.20
CA MET A 161 -7.36 0.14 -32.42
C MET A 161 -8.16 1.28 -33.05
N SER A 162 -9.52 1.20 -32.95
CA SER A 162 -10.35 2.37 -33.18
C SER A 162 -10.11 3.44 -32.10
N VAL A 163 -10.42 4.71 -32.40
CA VAL A 163 -10.26 5.82 -31.44
C VAL A 163 -11.05 5.58 -30.14
N ILE A 164 -12.17 4.86 -30.22
CA ILE A 164 -13.01 4.50 -29.06
C ILE A 164 -12.34 3.40 -28.23
N GLU A 165 -11.81 2.36 -28.89
CA GLU A 165 -11.07 1.28 -28.22
C GLU A 165 -9.77 1.79 -27.61
N LEU A 166 -9.07 2.71 -28.29
CA LEU A 166 -7.88 3.36 -27.77
C LEU A 166 -8.18 4.14 -26.49
N ASN A 167 -9.31 4.86 -26.44
CA ASN A 167 -9.73 5.57 -25.24
C ASN A 167 -10.14 4.62 -24.11
N HIS A 168 -10.80 3.49 -24.43
CA HIS A 168 -11.14 2.45 -23.46
C HIS A 168 -9.88 1.74 -22.91
N GLU A 169 -8.91 1.46 -23.77
CA GLU A 169 -7.63 0.86 -23.34
C GLU A 169 -6.74 1.88 -22.62
N LEU A 170 -6.82 3.16 -22.98
CA LEU A 170 -6.23 4.27 -22.24
C LEU A 170 -6.80 4.35 -20.81
N ASP A 171 -8.12 4.17 -20.68
CA ASP A 171 -8.77 4.17 -19.37
C ASP A 171 -8.46 2.87 -18.59
N ALA A 172 -8.37 1.73 -19.25
CA ALA A 172 -7.99 0.45 -18.65
C ALA A 172 -6.47 0.39 -18.30
N LYS A 173 -5.59 0.93 -19.16
CA LYS A 173 -4.14 1.02 -18.90
C LYS A 173 -3.76 2.16 -17.97
N LYS A 174 -4.54 3.22 -17.91
CA LYS A 174 -4.47 4.21 -16.80
C LYS A 174 -4.75 3.55 -15.44
N GLN A 175 -5.52 2.47 -15.40
CA GLN A 175 -5.66 1.65 -14.20
C GLN A 175 -4.47 0.71 -13.95
N CYS A 176 -3.62 0.42 -14.93
CA CYS A 176 -2.58 -0.61 -14.83
C CYS A 176 -1.12 -0.10 -14.89
N GLN A 177 -0.84 1.15 -15.30
CA GLN A 177 0.52 1.72 -15.43
C GLN A 177 0.61 3.20 -15.12
N THR A 178 -0.26 3.72 -14.27
CA THR A 178 0.07 4.96 -13.58
C THR A 178 1.28 4.66 -12.69
N VAL A 179 2.31 5.53 -12.71
CA VAL A 179 2.94 5.90 -11.42
C VAL A 179 1.75 5.93 -10.48
N PRO A 180 1.65 5.04 -9.49
CA PRO A 180 0.42 4.90 -8.76
C PRO A 180 0.09 6.29 -8.25
N GLN A 181 -0.97 6.86 -8.81
CA GLN A 181 -1.52 8.07 -8.27
C GLN A 181 -1.81 7.67 -6.85
N SER A 182 -1.11 8.30 -5.91
CA SER A 182 -1.22 7.96 -4.51
C SER A 182 -2.70 7.85 -4.18
N MET A 183 -3.14 6.64 -3.88
CA MET A 183 -4.53 6.39 -3.55
C MET A 183 -4.86 7.11 -2.26
N GLN A 184 -5.97 7.84 -2.25
CA GLN A 184 -6.49 8.52 -1.07
C GLN A 184 -8.00 8.31 -1.05
N THR A 185 -8.42 7.11 -0.62
CA THR A 185 -9.77 6.59 -0.86
C THR A 185 -10.43 6.13 0.43
N ILE A 186 -11.70 6.53 0.62
CA ILE A 186 -12.56 5.99 1.67
C ILE A 186 -13.52 4.97 1.05
N PHE A 187 -13.43 3.71 1.50
CA PHE A 187 -14.38 2.66 1.20
C PHE A 187 -15.52 2.71 2.22
N PHE A 188 -16.72 3.01 1.76
CA PHE A 188 -17.86 3.19 2.63
C PHE A 188 -19.05 2.31 2.24
N GLY A 189 -19.94 2.05 3.17
CA GLY A 189 -21.15 1.25 2.99
C GLY A 189 -21.64 0.63 4.28
N SER A 190 -22.72 -0.12 4.19
CA SER A 190 -23.39 -0.79 5.32
C SER A 190 -22.49 -1.85 6.00
N PRO A 191 -22.83 -2.29 7.21
CA PRO A 191 -22.08 -3.34 7.91
C PRO A 191 -22.06 -4.66 7.12
N GLY A 192 -20.90 -5.32 7.08
CA GLY A 192 -20.77 -6.63 6.44
C GLY A 192 -20.75 -6.62 4.91
N THR A 193 -20.56 -5.48 4.25
CA THR A 193 -20.43 -5.41 2.78
C THR A 193 -19.06 -5.89 2.27
N GLY A 194 -18.07 -6.11 3.16
CA GLY A 194 -16.76 -6.62 2.76
C GLY A 194 -15.72 -5.53 2.52
N LYS A 195 -15.91 -4.30 3.02
CA LYS A 195 -14.96 -3.18 2.85
C LYS A 195 -13.52 -3.56 3.16
N SER A 196 -13.24 -4.07 4.35
CA SER A 196 -11.88 -4.48 4.76
C SER A 196 -11.38 -5.69 3.97
N TRP A 197 -12.26 -6.58 3.52
CA TRP A 197 -11.93 -7.68 2.63
C TRP A 197 -11.47 -7.17 1.26
N THR A 198 -12.22 -6.23 0.67
CA THR A 198 -11.85 -5.56 -0.59
C THR A 198 -10.49 -4.86 -0.48
N VAL A 199 -10.26 -4.13 0.62
CA VAL A 199 -8.95 -3.50 0.85
C VAL A 199 -7.84 -4.55 0.93
N GLN A 200 -8.07 -5.66 1.65
CA GLN A 200 -7.05 -6.70 1.83
C GLN A 200 -6.75 -7.48 0.55
N ASN A 201 -7.79 -7.87 -0.22
CA ASN A 201 -7.63 -8.83 -1.31
C ASN A 201 -7.57 -8.19 -2.70
N ASP A 202 -8.15 -6.99 -2.88
CA ASP A 202 -8.13 -6.31 -4.19
C ASP A 202 -7.02 -5.26 -4.29
N ILE A 203 -6.58 -4.69 -3.13
CA ILE A 203 -5.62 -3.59 -3.13
C ILE A 203 -4.27 -4.01 -2.55
N LEU A 204 -4.29 -4.78 -1.46
CA LEU A 204 -3.07 -5.17 -0.75
C LEU A 204 -2.56 -6.56 -1.15
N ASP A 205 -3.23 -7.23 -2.09
CA ASP A 205 -2.76 -8.53 -2.59
C ASP A 205 -1.37 -8.40 -3.23
N GLY A 206 -0.45 -9.25 -2.80
CA GLY A 206 0.94 -9.23 -3.24
C GLY A 206 1.81 -8.12 -2.64
N VAL A 207 1.27 -7.23 -1.80
CA VAL A 207 2.05 -6.22 -1.08
C VAL A 207 2.75 -6.86 0.12
N LYS A 208 4.04 -6.58 0.31
CA LYS A 208 4.80 -7.08 1.47
C LYS A 208 4.30 -6.41 2.76
N ASP A 209 4.20 -7.18 3.84
CA ASP A 209 3.69 -6.69 5.15
C ASP A 209 4.45 -5.47 5.67
N ASP A 210 5.77 -5.38 5.43
CA ASP A 210 6.61 -4.24 5.83
C ASP A 210 6.22 -2.91 5.20
N PHE A 211 5.35 -2.91 4.19
CA PHE A 211 4.85 -1.72 3.48
C PHE A 211 3.38 -1.43 3.78
N ILE A 212 2.76 -2.18 4.71
CA ILE A 212 1.37 -2.03 5.12
C ILE A 212 1.31 -1.58 6.57
N PHE A 213 0.80 -0.37 6.80
CA PHE A 213 0.62 0.23 8.12
C PHE A 213 -0.87 0.32 8.41
N ARG A 214 -1.34 -0.34 9.48
CA ARG A 214 -2.77 -0.38 9.83
C ARG A 214 -3.03 0.28 11.16
N THR A 215 -4.14 1.02 11.22
CA THR A 215 -4.69 1.56 12.47
C THR A 215 -6.21 1.56 12.41
N THR A 216 -6.83 1.59 13.58
CA THR A 216 -8.28 1.74 13.72
C THR A 216 -8.55 3.01 14.51
N PHE A 217 -9.41 3.88 13.99
CA PHE A 217 -9.82 5.05 14.75
C PHE A 217 -10.90 4.68 15.77
N HIS A 218 -10.81 5.31 16.93
CA HIS A 218 -11.78 5.23 18.02
C HIS A 218 -11.93 6.60 18.69
N PRO A 219 -12.94 6.83 19.55
CA PRO A 219 -13.22 8.16 20.13
C PRO A 219 -12.04 8.81 20.85
N ASP A 220 -11.16 8.02 21.44
CA ASP A 220 -9.99 8.52 22.18
C ASP A 220 -8.72 8.66 21.31
N THR A 221 -8.82 8.38 19.99
CA THR A 221 -7.69 8.55 19.08
C THR A 221 -7.46 10.05 18.88
N ASP A 222 -6.22 10.49 19.08
CA ASP A 222 -5.79 11.87 18.89
C ASP A 222 -4.56 11.96 17.98
N TYR A 223 -4.06 13.18 17.77
CA TYR A 223 -2.84 13.43 16.99
C TYR A 223 -1.64 12.65 17.53
N SER A 224 -1.49 12.57 18.86
CA SER A 224 -0.37 11.88 19.49
C SER A 224 -0.39 10.37 19.28
N ALA A 225 -1.58 9.78 19.20
CA ALA A 225 -1.76 8.36 18.92
C ALA A 225 -1.59 8.01 17.43
N PHE A 226 -1.79 8.97 16.54
CA PHE A 226 -1.70 8.78 15.10
C PHE A 226 -0.33 9.16 14.51
N VAL A 227 0.21 10.32 14.92
CA VAL A 227 1.47 10.88 14.42
C VAL A 227 2.64 10.53 15.33
N GLY A 228 2.48 10.74 16.63
CA GLY A 228 3.50 10.55 17.64
C GLY A 228 3.61 11.70 18.60
N CYS A 229 4.32 11.48 19.67
CA CYS A 229 4.59 12.51 20.68
C CYS A 229 5.85 12.19 21.49
N TYR A 230 6.34 13.16 22.25
CA TYR A 230 7.36 12.94 23.27
C TYR A 230 6.79 12.06 24.40
N LYS A 231 7.44 10.93 24.63
CA LYS A 231 7.12 10.03 25.74
C LYS A 231 8.36 9.81 26.60
N PRO A 232 8.20 9.65 27.92
CA PRO A 232 9.27 9.12 28.75
C PRO A 232 9.54 7.67 28.27
N VAL A 233 10.73 7.45 27.77
CA VAL A 233 11.19 6.11 27.39
C VAL A 233 12.17 5.67 28.46
N MET A 234 11.88 4.57 29.14
CA MET A 234 12.88 3.89 29.92
C MET A 234 13.91 3.34 28.94
N ARG A 235 15.03 4.02 28.78
CA ARG A 235 16.17 3.38 28.15
C ARG A 235 16.61 2.28 29.10
N LYS A 236 16.11 1.06 28.89
CA LYS A 236 16.98 -0.08 29.17
C LYS A 236 18.19 0.22 28.32
N LEU A 237 19.33 0.31 28.92
CA LEU A 237 20.60 0.19 28.22
C LEU A 237 20.54 -1.15 27.50
N SER A 238 19.94 -1.15 26.32
CA SER A 238 20.00 -2.30 25.44
C SER A 238 21.47 -2.41 25.04
N PRO A 239 22.05 -3.59 25.02
CA PRO A 239 23.37 -3.77 24.45
C PRO A 239 23.26 -3.24 23.01
N VAL A 240 23.80 -2.06 22.84
CA VAL A 240 23.92 -1.39 21.55
C VAL A 240 24.72 -2.33 20.67
N HIS A 241 24.23 -2.49 19.45
CA HIS A 241 24.92 -2.99 18.28
C HIS A 241 26.03 -4.03 18.59
N GLN A 242 25.94 -5.19 17.94
CA GLN A 242 27.07 -6.10 17.81
C GLN A 242 28.29 -5.32 17.29
N HIS A 243 28.95 -4.59 18.18
CA HIS A 243 30.28 -4.08 17.93
C HIS A 243 31.24 -5.22 18.21
N ASP A 244 32.15 -5.44 17.29
CA ASP A 244 33.23 -6.40 17.42
C ASP A 244 33.82 -6.28 18.83
N THR A 245 33.68 -7.33 19.62
CA THR A 245 34.29 -7.40 20.95
C THR A 245 35.80 -7.38 20.75
N VAL A 246 36.42 -6.25 21.02
CA VAL A 246 37.88 -6.12 20.97
C VAL A 246 38.44 -6.76 22.22
N ASN A 247 39.19 -7.82 22.05
CA ASN A 247 39.74 -8.61 23.17
C ASN A 247 41.18 -8.20 23.55
N ASP A 248 41.83 -7.36 22.73
CA ASP A 248 43.20 -6.90 22.91
C ASP A 248 43.21 -5.39 23.18
N TYR A 249 43.84 -4.98 24.28
CA TYR A 249 43.97 -3.59 24.68
C TYR A 249 44.61 -2.71 23.59
N LYS A 250 45.66 -3.21 22.91
CA LYS A 250 46.32 -2.47 21.83
C LYS A 250 45.41 -2.23 20.65
N GLU A 251 44.60 -3.21 20.28
CA GLU A 251 43.59 -3.07 19.22
C GLU A 251 42.50 -2.09 19.61
N LEU A 252 42.07 -2.08 20.88
CA LEU A 252 41.11 -1.11 21.40
C LEU A 252 41.65 0.31 21.33
N VAL A 253 42.93 0.52 21.71
CA VAL A 253 43.62 1.82 21.58
C VAL A 253 43.67 2.31 20.14
N ASP A 254 43.98 1.42 19.18
CA ASP A 254 44.11 1.78 17.77
C ASP A 254 42.75 2.08 17.13
N LYS A 255 41.72 1.30 17.42
CA LYS A 255 40.33 1.59 17.00
C LYS A 255 39.83 2.90 17.59
N LEU A 256 40.20 3.20 18.82
CA LEU A 256 39.86 4.43 19.48
C LEU A 256 40.54 5.65 18.84
N LYS A 257 41.81 5.54 18.50
CA LYS A 257 42.51 6.59 17.73
C LYS A 257 41.83 6.89 16.40
N GLU A 258 41.43 5.84 15.69
CA GLU A 258 40.76 5.94 14.41
C GLU A 258 39.35 6.57 14.54
N TYR A 259 38.59 6.18 15.55
CA TYR A 259 37.30 6.75 15.89
C TYR A 259 37.40 8.25 16.24
N LEU A 260 38.34 8.60 17.09
CA LEU A 260 38.60 9.98 17.46
C LEU A 260 39.04 10.83 16.24
N ALA A 261 39.86 10.29 15.37
CA ALA A 261 40.29 10.99 14.16
C ALA A 261 39.13 11.27 13.19
N ARG A 262 38.18 10.34 13.02
CA ARG A 262 37.06 10.50 12.08
C ARG A 262 35.98 11.46 12.61
N LYS A 263 35.58 11.35 13.86
CA LYS A 263 34.45 12.13 14.43
C LYS A 263 34.87 13.52 14.93
N TYR A 264 36.07 13.69 15.43
CA TYR A 264 36.49 14.94 16.05
C TYR A 264 37.06 15.99 15.10
N ILE A 265 37.56 15.63 13.93
CA ILE A 265 38.10 16.60 12.96
C ILE A 265 37.01 17.61 12.54
N ASN A 266 35.81 17.16 12.26
CA ASN A 266 34.71 18.03 11.87
C ASN A 266 34.21 18.90 13.04
N TRP A 267 34.32 18.41 14.24
CA TRP A 267 33.80 19.04 15.43
C TRP A 267 34.71 20.13 16.01
N ILE A 268 36.02 19.91 15.99
CA ILE A 268 37.02 20.93 16.37
C ILE A 268 36.98 22.13 15.43
N ASN A 269 36.72 21.90 14.17
CA ASN A 269 36.60 22.96 13.18
C ASN A 269 35.36 23.85 13.38
N GLN A 270 34.33 23.36 14.07
CA GLN A 270 33.09 24.11 14.33
C GLN A 270 33.10 24.93 15.63
N LYS A 271 34.13 24.82 16.51
CA LYS A 271 34.26 25.52 17.77
C LYS A 271 33.05 25.39 18.73
N ASP A 272 32.26 24.36 18.61
CA ASP A 272 31.05 24.16 19.43
C ASP A 272 31.38 23.25 20.62
N TYR A 273 31.64 23.88 21.77
CA TYR A 273 32.03 23.20 23.00
C TYR A 273 30.86 22.59 23.78
N THR A 274 29.62 22.88 23.42
CA THR A 274 28.43 22.37 24.11
C THR A 274 28.17 20.87 23.87
N ASN A 275 28.67 20.33 22.79
CA ASN A 275 28.49 18.92 22.40
C ASN A 275 29.58 17.96 22.93
N ILE A 276 30.56 18.44 23.67
CA ILE A 276 31.66 17.63 24.22
C ILE A 276 31.13 16.53 25.12
N THR A 277 30.20 16.87 26.01
CA THR A 277 29.57 15.95 26.96
C THR A 277 28.80 14.85 26.24
N THR A 278 28.10 15.20 25.17
CA THR A 278 27.35 14.27 24.33
C THR A 278 28.27 13.35 23.54
N ALA A 279 29.36 13.86 22.98
CA ALA A 279 30.35 13.06 22.27
C ALA A 279 31.05 12.04 23.19
N TYR A 280 31.25 12.38 24.46
CA TYR A 280 31.83 11.48 25.45
C TYR A 280 30.86 10.40 25.93
N ALA A 281 29.60 10.74 26.09
CA ALA A 281 28.56 9.74 26.35
C ALA A 281 28.46 8.75 25.20
N LEU A 282 28.52 9.22 23.94
CA LEU A 282 28.53 8.37 22.74
C LEU A 282 29.77 7.49 22.64
N PHE A 283 30.94 7.99 23.05
CA PHE A 283 32.17 7.22 23.10
C PHE A 283 32.11 6.07 24.08
N GLY A 284 31.65 6.31 25.29
CA GLY A 284 31.43 5.27 26.30
C GLY A 284 30.41 4.22 25.83
N TYR A 285 29.41 4.64 25.07
CA TYR A 285 28.43 3.75 24.48
C TYR A 285 29.01 2.85 23.38
N ASP A 286 29.78 3.41 22.45
CA ASP A 286 30.29 2.66 21.28
C ASP A 286 31.31 1.58 21.68
N PHE A 287 31.97 1.71 22.85
CA PHE A 287 33.01 0.77 23.34
C PHE A 287 32.72 0.20 24.73
N HIS A 288 31.49 0.35 25.23
CA HIS A 288 31.10 0.02 26.59
C HIS A 288 31.52 -1.39 27.04
N ASP A 289 31.20 -2.42 26.26
CA ASP A 289 31.49 -3.81 26.63
C ASP A 289 32.99 -4.11 26.63
N SER A 290 33.73 -3.53 25.67
CA SER A 290 35.18 -3.65 25.59
C SER A 290 35.88 -2.94 26.75
N ILE A 291 35.35 -1.76 27.16
CA ILE A 291 35.89 -1.01 28.28
C ILE A 291 35.59 -1.71 29.61
N ILE A 292 34.39 -2.22 29.83
CA ILE A 292 34.04 -3.01 31.03
C ILE A 292 34.92 -4.26 31.14
N LYS A 293 35.15 -4.96 30.03
CA LYS A 293 35.99 -6.14 30.01
C LYS A 293 37.45 -5.82 30.36
N MET A 294 37.97 -4.72 29.84
CA MET A 294 39.30 -4.20 30.14
C MET A 294 39.44 -3.82 31.61
N GLU A 295 38.50 -3.04 32.17
CA GLU A 295 38.50 -2.63 33.57
C GLU A 295 38.36 -3.86 34.51
N SER A 296 37.55 -4.86 34.12
CA SER A 296 37.37 -6.08 34.93
C SER A 296 38.62 -6.98 34.93
N SER A 297 39.49 -6.88 33.93
CA SER A 297 40.79 -7.59 33.96
C SER A 297 41.78 -7.03 34.95
N GLY A 298 41.61 -5.76 35.36
CA GLY A 298 42.45 -5.08 36.33
C GLY A 298 43.84 -4.68 35.83
N GLU A 299 44.15 -4.92 34.54
CA GLU A 299 45.47 -4.61 33.97
C GLU A 299 45.57 -3.17 33.46
N HIS A 300 44.44 -2.59 32.99
CA HIS A 300 44.37 -1.23 32.46
C HIS A 300 43.10 -0.50 32.94
N SER A 301 43.23 0.79 33.17
CA SER A 301 42.10 1.66 33.48
C SER A 301 41.61 2.44 32.23
N ILE A 302 40.39 2.97 32.28
CA ILE A 302 39.88 3.86 31.22
C ILE A 302 40.77 5.12 31.08
N ILE A 303 41.49 5.51 32.14
CA ILE A 303 42.43 6.64 32.13
C ILE A 303 43.66 6.28 31.29
N ASP A 304 44.16 5.04 31.42
CA ASP A 304 45.30 4.56 30.64
C ASP A 304 44.91 4.45 29.15
N LEU A 305 43.74 3.89 28.87
CA LEU A 305 43.19 3.78 27.51
C LEU A 305 43.12 5.13 26.77
N VAL A 306 42.62 6.16 27.45
CA VAL A 306 42.49 7.49 26.85
C VAL A 306 43.85 8.16 26.72
N SER A 307 44.73 7.97 27.68
CA SER A 307 46.11 8.49 27.63
C SER A 307 46.90 7.89 26.46
N ASP A 308 46.72 6.59 26.19
CA ASP A 308 47.42 5.88 25.15
C ASP A 308 46.81 6.13 23.74
N ALA A 309 45.52 6.41 23.69
CA ALA A 309 44.84 6.82 22.47
C ALA A 309 45.11 8.28 22.07
N HIS A 310 45.61 9.09 22.98
CA HIS A 310 45.79 10.52 22.80
C HIS A 310 47.22 10.93 22.43
N LYS A 311 47.37 11.96 21.55
CA LYS A 311 48.65 12.61 21.27
C LYS A 311 48.92 13.72 22.31
N PRO A 312 50.02 13.65 23.07
CA PRO A 312 50.34 14.68 24.07
C PRO A 312 50.52 16.06 23.46
N GLY A 313 49.96 17.09 24.09
CA GLY A 313 50.22 18.50 23.74
C GLY A 313 49.16 19.24 22.96
N THR A 314 47.94 18.72 22.82
CA THR A 314 46.80 19.41 22.21
C THR A 314 45.76 19.76 23.26
N THR A 315 44.93 20.80 22.99
CA THR A 315 43.79 21.27 23.82
C THR A 315 42.75 20.19 24.13
N TYR A 316 42.92 19.02 23.62
CA TYR A 316 42.16 17.81 23.82
C TYR A 316 42.19 17.27 25.25
N ASP A 317 43.30 17.42 25.92
CA ASP A 317 43.55 16.73 27.20
C ASP A 317 42.57 17.14 28.30
N SER A 318 42.22 18.43 28.39
CA SER A 318 41.28 18.92 29.38
C SER A 318 39.82 18.49 29.07
N VAL A 319 39.49 18.39 27.82
CA VAL A 319 38.16 18.00 27.34
C VAL A 319 37.93 16.50 27.54
N LEU A 320 38.92 15.69 27.19
CA LEU A 320 38.93 14.24 27.41
C LEU A 320 38.81 13.91 28.93
N ARG A 321 39.55 14.59 29.80
CA ARG A 321 39.48 14.39 31.26
C ARG A 321 38.13 14.82 31.84
N ALA A 322 37.52 15.88 31.35
CA ALA A 322 36.20 16.33 31.80
C ALA A 322 35.09 15.32 31.43
N GLY A 323 35.11 14.78 30.21
CA GLY A 323 34.17 13.77 29.79
C GLY A 323 34.32 12.45 30.52
N MET A 324 35.57 12.05 30.87
CA MET A 324 35.83 10.86 31.67
C MET A 324 35.28 10.97 33.10
N ARG A 325 35.32 12.17 33.70
CA ARG A 325 34.64 12.38 34.99
C ARG A 325 33.16 12.16 34.91
N ILE A 326 32.52 12.65 33.86
CA ILE A 326 31.07 12.48 33.62
C ILE A 326 30.75 11.01 33.40
N TYR A 327 31.58 10.27 32.64
CA TYR A 327 31.41 8.83 32.47
C TYR A 327 31.58 8.05 33.78
N GLN A 328 32.60 8.35 34.57
CA GLN A 328 32.82 7.71 35.90
C GLN A 328 31.69 8.03 36.89
N GLU A 329 31.17 9.25 36.87
CA GLU A 329 30.02 9.65 37.71
C GLU A 329 28.73 8.95 37.25
N SER A 330 28.51 8.77 35.97
CA SER A 330 27.34 8.05 35.42
C SER A 330 27.45 6.52 35.57
N SER A 331 28.63 5.94 35.49
CA SER A 331 28.83 4.48 35.69
C SER A 331 28.69 4.08 37.17
N ASN A 332 29.00 4.96 38.09
CA ASN A 332 28.76 4.76 39.53
C ASN A 332 27.30 4.92 39.96
N GLN A 333 26.42 5.42 39.08
CA GLN A 333 24.96 5.49 39.28
C GLN A 333 24.21 4.33 38.62
N SER A 334 24.87 3.23 38.31
CA SER A 334 24.35 2.07 37.56
C SER A 334 23.34 1.22 38.35
N SER A 335 22.22 1.81 38.74
CA SER A 335 20.99 1.09 39.09
C SER A 335 19.72 1.89 38.85
N ASN A 336 19.80 3.07 38.24
CA ASN A 336 18.62 3.85 37.89
C ASN A 336 18.42 3.83 36.36
N SER A 337 17.30 3.25 35.94
CA SER A 337 16.77 3.42 34.59
C SER A 337 16.55 4.93 34.37
N ASP A 338 17.39 5.56 33.56
CA ASP A 338 17.20 6.95 33.17
C ASP A 338 15.96 7.06 32.28
N ILE A 339 15.00 7.85 32.77
CA ILE A 339 13.85 8.26 31.98
C ILE A 339 14.35 9.35 31.02
N SER A 340 14.57 9.01 29.78
CA SER A 340 14.78 9.99 28.72
C SER A 340 13.49 10.27 27.98
N TYR A 341 13.25 11.52 27.61
CA TYR A 341 12.13 11.86 26.75
C TYR A 341 12.61 11.76 25.30
N SER A 342 11.92 10.96 24.49
CA SER A 342 12.17 10.88 23.06
C SER A 342 10.87 10.93 22.28
N PHE A 343 10.93 11.44 21.06
CA PHE A 343 9.79 11.35 20.16
C PHE A 343 9.56 9.87 19.78
N VAL A 344 8.34 9.39 20.05
CA VAL A 344 7.91 8.04 19.71
C VAL A 344 6.98 8.15 18.51
N PRO A 345 7.44 7.73 17.31
CA PRO A 345 6.60 7.76 16.11
C PRO A 345 5.41 6.83 16.28
N GLN A 346 4.33 7.14 15.58
CA GLN A 346 3.15 6.30 15.46
C GLN A 346 2.89 6.00 13.99
N VAL A 347 1.83 5.27 13.71
CA VAL A 347 1.54 4.64 12.42
C VAL A 347 1.66 5.58 11.22
N PHE A 348 1.21 6.83 11.32
CA PHE A 348 1.36 7.81 10.24
C PHE A 348 2.83 8.13 9.98
N THR A 349 3.58 8.45 11.03
CA THR A 349 5.00 8.81 10.90
C THR A 349 5.84 7.62 10.42
N GLU A 350 5.52 6.40 10.85
CA GLU A 350 6.18 5.17 10.38
C GLU A 350 5.94 4.95 8.89
N ALA A 351 4.67 5.05 8.44
CA ALA A 351 4.33 4.96 7.03
C ALA A 351 4.97 6.07 6.19
N TYR A 352 5.01 7.29 6.72
CA TYR A 352 5.63 8.46 6.09
C TYR A 352 7.13 8.26 5.87
N VAL A 353 7.85 7.84 6.91
CA VAL A 353 9.29 7.55 6.84
C VAL A 353 9.56 6.42 5.87
N LYS A 354 8.79 5.33 5.95
CA LYS A 354 8.94 4.18 5.05
C LYS A 354 8.78 4.58 3.58
N ALA A 355 7.81 5.44 3.27
CA ALA A 355 7.54 5.90 1.91
C ALA A 355 8.70 6.75 1.36
N TRP A 356 9.23 7.68 2.14
CA TRP A 356 10.37 8.50 1.72
C TRP A 356 11.67 7.71 1.59
N GLN A 357 11.87 6.71 2.44
CA GLN A 357 13.06 5.82 2.36
C GLN A 357 13.00 4.82 1.19
N ASN A 358 11.81 4.55 0.65
CA ASN A 358 11.60 3.55 -0.40
C ASN A 358 10.77 4.13 -1.56
N PRO A 359 11.29 5.11 -2.32
CA PRO A 359 10.51 5.86 -3.32
C PRO A 359 10.00 5.00 -4.50
N THR A 360 10.57 3.82 -4.71
CA THR A 360 10.18 2.87 -5.77
C THR A 360 9.12 1.86 -5.34
N GLU A 361 8.87 1.72 -4.03
CA GLU A 361 7.90 0.78 -3.47
C GLU A 361 6.63 1.52 -3.03
N GLN A 362 5.48 0.89 -3.18
CA GLN A 362 4.21 1.44 -2.71
C GLN A 362 4.02 1.18 -1.23
N VAL A 363 3.74 2.21 -0.46
CA VAL A 363 3.45 2.14 0.98
C VAL A 363 1.97 2.43 1.19
N TYR A 364 1.34 1.68 2.07
CA TYR A 364 -0.09 1.77 2.35
C TYR A 364 -0.34 2.06 3.83
N LEU A 365 -1.01 3.18 4.09
CA LEU A 365 -1.57 3.51 5.40
C LEU A 365 -3.07 3.19 5.36
N VAL A 366 -3.50 2.18 6.11
CA VAL A 366 -4.88 1.72 6.17
C VAL A 366 -5.51 2.16 7.48
N ILE A 367 -6.57 2.95 7.40
CA ILE A 367 -7.33 3.47 8.55
C ILE A 367 -8.69 2.80 8.59
N GLU A 368 -8.87 1.87 9.51
CA GLU A 368 -10.18 1.23 9.71
C GLU A 368 -11.08 2.14 10.56
N GLU A 369 -12.38 2.17 10.21
CA GLU A 369 -13.43 2.90 10.94
C GLU A 369 -13.10 4.40 11.13
N ILE A 370 -12.70 5.08 10.05
CA ILE A 370 -12.20 6.47 10.09
C ILE A 370 -13.17 7.46 10.78
N ASN A 371 -14.47 7.22 10.69
CA ASN A 371 -15.51 8.07 11.27
C ASN A 371 -15.78 7.81 12.77
N ARG A 372 -15.12 6.83 13.39
CA ARG A 372 -15.19 6.62 14.85
C ARG A 372 -14.29 7.56 15.62
N GLY A 373 -13.32 8.19 14.97
CA GLY A 373 -12.46 9.21 15.56
C GLY A 373 -12.78 10.61 15.03
N ASN A 374 -12.39 11.64 15.79
CA ASN A 374 -12.49 13.01 15.33
C ASN A 374 -11.36 13.31 14.33
N CYS A 375 -11.63 13.16 13.03
CA CYS A 375 -10.64 13.32 11.97
C CYS A 375 -9.93 14.68 12.02
N ALA A 376 -10.63 15.77 12.35
CA ALA A 376 -10.03 17.10 12.44
C ALA A 376 -8.99 17.18 13.56
N GLN A 377 -9.24 16.52 14.69
CA GLN A 377 -8.31 16.47 15.83
C GLN A 377 -7.15 15.50 15.56
N ILE A 378 -7.44 14.35 14.94
CA ILE A 378 -6.43 13.30 14.68
C ILE A 378 -5.42 13.75 13.64
N PHE A 379 -5.88 14.35 12.55
CA PHE A 379 -5.00 14.83 11.48
C PHE A 379 -4.36 16.18 11.81
N GLY A 380 -5.03 17.05 12.59
CA GLY A 380 -4.54 18.38 12.89
C GLY A 380 -4.09 19.13 11.61
N ASP A 381 -2.90 19.70 11.63
CA ASP A 381 -2.35 20.44 10.48
C ASP A 381 -2.01 19.53 9.29
N LEU A 382 -1.81 18.22 9.50
CA LEU A 382 -1.56 17.26 8.42
C LEU A 382 -2.71 17.16 7.43
N PHE A 383 -3.89 17.62 7.82
CA PHE A 383 -5.07 17.72 6.98
C PHE A 383 -4.79 18.46 5.64
N GLN A 384 -3.92 19.49 5.64
CA GLN A 384 -3.55 20.21 4.43
C GLN A 384 -2.71 19.36 3.45
N LEU A 385 -1.96 18.38 3.96
CA LEU A 385 -1.15 17.48 3.14
C LEU A 385 -2.00 16.60 2.22
N LEU A 386 -3.28 16.40 2.58
CA LEU A 386 -4.23 15.60 1.81
C LEU A 386 -4.68 16.28 0.51
N ASP A 387 -4.44 17.60 0.32
CA ASP A 387 -4.59 18.26 -0.97
C ASP A 387 -3.39 17.87 -1.85
N ARG A 388 -3.58 16.94 -2.77
CA ARG A 388 -2.51 16.40 -3.63
C ARG A 388 -2.65 16.86 -5.06
N LYS A 389 -1.49 17.15 -5.68
CA LYS A 389 -1.38 17.43 -7.11
C LYS A 389 -0.29 16.54 -7.71
N LYS A 390 -0.64 15.74 -8.70
CA LYS A 390 0.25 14.71 -9.27
C LYS A 390 0.80 13.76 -8.21
N GLY A 391 -0.03 13.42 -7.21
CA GLY A 391 0.32 12.47 -6.16
C GLY A 391 1.13 13.02 -4.98
N VAL A 392 1.63 14.26 -5.05
CA VAL A 392 2.39 14.92 -3.97
C VAL A 392 1.52 15.99 -3.30
N SER A 393 1.73 16.28 -2.03
CA SER A 393 1.03 17.37 -1.34
C SER A 393 1.23 18.71 -2.05
N GLU A 394 0.13 19.39 -2.39
CA GLU A 394 0.18 20.72 -3.03
C GLU A 394 0.69 21.79 -2.04
N TYR A 395 0.35 21.64 -0.77
CA TYR A 395 0.70 22.58 0.30
C TYR A 395 1.51 21.88 1.39
N PRO A 396 2.85 21.99 1.37
CA PRO A 396 3.69 21.48 2.47
C PRO A 396 3.38 22.18 3.78
N VAL A 397 3.32 21.42 4.87
CA VAL A 397 2.97 21.88 6.21
C VAL A 397 4.21 21.91 7.10
N LYS A 398 4.38 22.96 7.90
CA LYS A 398 5.48 23.04 8.88
C LYS A 398 5.29 21.95 9.93
N ALA A 399 6.30 21.11 10.11
CA ALA A 399 6.28 20.09 11.14
C ALA A 399 6.41 20.71 12.54
N GLU A 400 5.80 20.09 13.54
CA GLU A 400 6.10 20.37 14.94
C GLU A 400 7.59 20.10 15.20
N THR A 401 8.21 20.89 16.08
CA THR A 401 9.67 20.84 16.35
C THR A 401 10.15 19.41 16.65
N ALA A 402 9.43 18.69 17.48
CA ALA A 402 9.76 17.32 17.87
C ALA A 402 9.73 16.33 16.70
N LEU A 403 8.69 16.43 15.87
CA LEU A 403 8.55 15.62 14.67
C LEU A 403 9.61 15.99 13.63
N ALA A 404 9.91 17.30 13.47
CA ALA A 404 10.94 17.77 12.56
C ALA A 404 12.33 17.26 12.95
N GLU A 405 12.68 17.32 14.22
CA GLU A 405 13.94 16.77 14.73
C GLU A 405 14.04 15.26 14.50
N TYR A 406 12.98 14.52 14.81
CA TYR A 406 12.93 13.08 14.56
C TYR A 406 13.13 12.76 13.09
N LEU A 407 12.36 13.39 12.19
CA LEU A 407 12.43 13.14 10.76
C LEU A 407 13.79 13.53 10.17
N SER A 408 14.39 14.63 10.62
CA SER A 408 15.72 15.04 10.18
C SER A 408 16.81 14.04 10.58
N ASN A 409 16.60 13.27 11.65
CA ASN A 409 17.53 12.24 12.08
C ASN A 409 17.36 10.90 11.35
N VAL A 410 16.15 10.59 10.83
CA VAL A 410 15.84 9.29 10.20
C VAL A 410 15.76 9.35 8.69
N LEU A 411 15.57 10.54 8.09
CA LEU A 411 15.50 10.74 6.65
C LEU A 411 16.83 11.33 6.16
N GLU A 412 17.64 10.51 5.49
CA GLU A 412 18.94 10.88 4.96
C GLU A 412 18.95 10.82 3.42
N GLY A 413 19.90 11.50 2.79
CA GLY A 413 20.05 11.52 1.34
C GLY A 413 18.84 12.10 0.62
N ASP A 414 18.34 11.41 -0.39
CA ASP A 414 17.16 11.84 -1.17
C ASP A 414 15.86 11.81 -0.33
N ALA A 415 15.79 10.98 0.71
CA ALA A 415 14.66 10.94 1.62
C ALA A 415 14.52 12.20 2.49
N ALA A 416 15.59 13.00 2.65
CA ALA A 416 15.58 14.26 3.38
C ALA A 416 14.60 15.30 2.77
N GLU A 417 14.18 15.11 1.50
CA GLU A 417 13.11 15.88 0.88
C GLU A 417 11.80 15.83 1.69
N GLY A 418 11.56 14.74 2.43
CA GLY A 418 10.40 14.57 3.29
C GLY A 418 10.31 15.56 4.45
N ILE A 419 11.42 16.25 4.78
CA ILE A 419 11.47 17.27 5.85
C ILE A 419 12.19 18.54 5.38
N ARG A 420 12.19 18.81 4.06
CA ARG A 420 12.82 19.99 3.50
C ARG A 420 12.34 21.27 4.16
N ASP A 421 13.25 22.11 4.65
CA ASP A 421 12.98 23.37 5.34
C ASP A 421 12.04 23.20 6.55
N GLY A 422 12.06 22.05 7.21
CA GLY A 422 11.20 21.73 8.34
C GLY A 422 9.73 21.55 7.98
N LYS A 423 9.43 21.26 6.69
CA LYS A 423 8.06 21.06 6.18
C LYS A 423 7.86 19.62 5.73
N LEU A 424 6.65 19.12 6.00
CA LEU A 424 6.16 17.83 5.55
C LEU A 424 5.53 17.93 4.17
N SER A 425 5.69 16.90 3.36
CA SER A 425 4.99 16.71 2.08
C SER A 425 4.77 15.22 1.84
N LEU A 426 3.56 14.79 1.51
CA LEU A 426 3.29 13.38 1.22
C LEU A 426 3.92 13.02 -0.13
N PRO A 427 4.69 11.92 -0.21
CA PRO A 427 5.28 11.46 -1.46
C PRO A 427 4.25 10.73 -2.33
N THR A 428 4.58 10.53 -3.62
CA THR A 428 3.69 9.88 -4.61
C THR A 428 3.37 8.42 -4.31
N ASN A 429 4.22 7.73 -3.58
CA ASN A 429 4.13 6.31 -3.26
C ASN A 429 3.46 6.01 -1.90
N LEU A 430 2.99 7.03 -1.16
CA LEU A 430 2.22 6.83 0.06
C LEU A 430 0.72 6.83 -0.24
N ASN A 431 0.10 5.68 -0.17
CA ASN A 431 -1.34 5.48 -0.34
C ASN A 431 -2.03 5.54 1.02
N ILE A 432 -3.13 6.28 1.11
CA ILE A 432 -3.93 6.38 2.33
C ILE A 432 -5.32 5.84 2.02
N ILE A 433 -5.66 4.72 2.64
CA ILE A 433 -6.93 4.04 2.45
C ILE A 433 -7.68 4.04 3.77
N ALA A 434 -8.96 4.32 3.71
CA ALA A 434 -9.80 4.25 4.90
C ALA A 434 -11.06 3.43 4.65
N THR A 435 -11.58 2.79 5.71
CA THR A 435 -12.90 2.17 5.72
C THR A 435 -13.86 2.94 6.62
N MET A 436 -15.14 2.95 6.26
CA MET A 436 -16.17 3.65 7.00
C MET A 436 -17.48 2.85 7.00
N ASN A 437 -18.01 2.58 8.18
CA ASN A 437 -19.40 2.15 8.34
C ASN A 437 -20.31 3.38 8.38
N THR A 438 -21.40 3.35 7.61
CA THR A 438 -22.35 4.45 7.55
C THR A 438 -23.43 4.37 8.63
N SER A 439 -23.63 3.18 9.22
CA SER A 439 -24.73 2.88 10.15
C SER A 439 -24.52 3.31 11.61
N ASP A 440 -23.30 3.57 12.04
CA ASP A 440 -23.02 3.82 13.45
C ASP A 440 -23.50 5.21 13.88
N GLN A 441 -24.33 5.28 14.92
CA GLN A 441 -24.90 6.53 15.43
C GLN A 441 -23.95 7.38 16.30
N SER A 442 -22.88 6.76 16.81
CA SER A 442 -21.90 7.42 17.70
C SER A 442 -20.68 7.96 16.98
N LEU A 443 -20.88 8.50 15.76
CA LEU A 443 -19.78 8.88 14.88
C LEU A 443 -19.49 10.37 14.97
N PHE A 444 -18.23 10.72 14.75
CA PHE A 444 -17.84 12.10 14.53
C PHE A 444 -18.18 12.52 13.10
N PRO A 445 -18.95 13.61 12.90
CA PRO A 445 -19.24 14.11 11.57
C PRO A 445 -17.96 14.63 10.91
N MET A 446 -17.65 14.11 9.73
CA MET A 446 -16.59 14.68 8.90
C MET A 446 -17.11 15.91 8.18
N ASP A 447 -16.36 17.01 8.25
CA ASP A 447 -16.71 18.24 7.54
C ASP A 447 -16.53 18.11 6.01
N SER A 448 -17.10 19.04 5.27
CA SER A 448 -17.06 19.03 3.80
C SER A 448 -15.63 19.25 3.26
N ALA A 449 -14.81 20.00 4.00
CA ALA A 449 -13.43 20.25 3.61
C ALA A 449 -12.56 18.98 3.72
N PHE A 450 -12.79 18.15 4.74
CA PHE A 450 -12.17 16.83 4.85
C PHE A 450 -12.65 15.88 3.76
N LYS A 451 -13.98 15.82 3.57
CA LYS A 451 -14.60 14.92 2.59
C LYS A 451 -14.10 15.15 1.16
N ARG A 452 -13.93 16.40 0.73
CA ARG A 452 -13.52 16.74 -0.65
C ARG A 452 -12.10 16.30 -1.02
N ARG A 453 -11.27 15.95 -0.04
CA ARG A 453 -9.88 15.53 -0.24
C ARG A 453 -9.75 14.03 -0.50
N TRP A 454 -10.87 13.29 -0.40
CA TRP A 454 -10.88 11.85 -0.55
C TRP A 454 -11.70 11.44 -1.76
N ASP A 455 -11.22 10.40 -2.43
CA ASP A 455 -12.04 9.63 -3.35
C ASP A 455 -12.96 8.72 -2.56
N TRP A 456 -14.24 8.66 -2.94
CA TRP A 456 -15.25 7.89 -2.23
C TRP A 456 -15.65 6.68 -3.03
N LYS A 457 -15.46 5.47 -2.48
CA LYS A 457 -15.83 4.23 -3.13
C LYS A 457 -16.90 3.50 -2.31
N TYR A 458 -18.10 3.47 -2.87
CA TYR A 458 -19.21 2.75 -2.27
C TYR A 458 -19.05 1.25 -2.46
N ILE A 459 -19.23 0.46 -1.38
CA ILE A 459 -19.29 -1.00 -1.41
C ILE A 459 -20.75 -1.41 -1.19
N PRO A 460 -21.43 -1.93 -2.24
CA PRO A 460 -22.84 -2.27 -2.17
C PRO A 460 -23.09 -3.50 -1.29
N THR A 461 -24.34 -3.68 -0.89
CA THR A 461 -24.81 -4.87 -0.16
C THR A 461 -24.96 -6.10 -1.06
N THR A 462 -24.88 -5.93 -2.39
CA THR A 462 -25.00 -7.01 -3.38
C THR A 462 -23.99 -8.12 -3.10
N PRO A 463 -24.44 -9.37 -2.95
CA PRO A 463 -23.53 -10.49 -2.71
C PRO A 463 -22.64 -10.76 -3.92
N PRO A 464 -21.42 -11.32 -3.72
CA PRO A 464 -20.58 -11.78 -4.83
C PRO A 464 -21.30 -12.87 -5.62
N ALA A 465 -21.23 -12.80 -6.95
CA ALA A 465 -21.95 -13.73 -7.85
C ALA A 465 -21.49 -15.21 -7.73
N ASP A 466 -20.28 -15.41 -7.24
CA ASP A 466 -19.65 -16.73 -7.06
C ASP A 466 -19.77 -17.30 -5.65
N LYS A 467 -20.49 -16.64 -4.73
CA LYS A 467 -20.63 -17.02 -3.33
C LYS A 467 -22.08 -17.33 -2.99
N SER A 468 -22.29 -18.46 -2.36
CA SER A 468 -23.57 -18.83 -1.76
C SER A 468 -23.36 -19.17 -0.28
N ARG A 469 -24.40 -19.01 0.51
CA ARG A 469 -24.44 -19.44 1.91
C ARG A 469 -25.84 -19.90 2.26
N THR A 470 -25.92 -20.95 3.07
CA THR A 470 -27.19 -21.53 3.50
C THR A 470 -27.24 -21.67 5.02
N MET A 471 -28.44 -21.81 5.54
CA MET A 471 -28.70 -22.16 6.93
C MET A 471 -29.72 -23.27 6.95
N GLU A 472 -29.44 -24.34 7.69
CA GLU A 472 -30.30 -25.52 7.80
C GLU A 472 -31.04 -25.56 9.15
N LEU A 473 -32.35 -25.81 9.08
CA LEU A 473 -33.18 -26.08 10.24
C LEU A 473 -33.79 -27.49 10.11
N SER A 474 -33.61 -28.34 11.13
CA SER A 474 -34.13 -29.71 11.11
C SER A 474 -35.20 -29.89 12.18
N PHE A 475 -36.37 -30.37 11.77
CA PHE A 475 -37.49 -30.68 12.65
C PHE A 475 -37.77 -32.17 12.60
N LYS A 476 -37.54 -32.88 13.73
CA LYS A 476 -37.78 -34.34 13.83
C LYS A 476 -39.26 -34.69 13.81
N ASP A 477 -40.06 -33.81 14.41
CA ASP A 477 -41.51 -34.03 14.58
C ASP A 477 -42.27 -32.76 14.17
N LYS A 478 -43.56 -32.94 13.83
CA LYS A 478 -44.47 -31.81 13.60
C LYS A 478 -44.57 -30.93 14.83
N THR A 479 -44.15 -29.69 14.70
CA THR A 479 -44.02 -28.75 15.82
C THR A 479 -44.96 -27.57 15.64
N THR A 480 -45.67 -27.17 16.68
CA THR A 480 -46.44 -25.92 16.69
C THR A 480 -45.77 -24.92 17.63
N THR A 481 -45.37 -23.76 17.09
CA THR A 481 -44.72 -22.71 17.87
C THR A 481 -45.71 -22.03 18.82
N LYS A 482 -45.21 -21.34 19.84
CA LYS A 482 -46.03 -20.51 20.74
C LYS A 482 -46.80 -19.40 20.04
N TYR A 483 -46.47 -19.13 18.79
CA TYR A 483 -47.14 -18.14 17.94
C TYR A 483 -48.18 -18.76 16.99
N GLY A 484 -48.48 -20.05 17.15
CA GLY A 484 -49.47 -20.75 16.35
C GLY A 484 -49.02 -21.23 14.98
N THR A 485 -47.75 -21.03 14.62
CA THR A 485 -47.18 -21.54 13.35
C THR A 485 -46.92 -23.05 13.51
N THR A 486 -47.52 -23.85 12.63
CA THR A 486 -47.28 -25.30 12.56
C THR A 486 -46.26 -25.62 11.49
N ILE A 487 -45.23 -26.37 11.83
CA ILE A 487 -44.10 -26.76 11.00
C ILE A 487 -44.06 -28.26 10.91
N ASP A 488 -44.09 -28.84 9.72
CA ASP A 488 -44.03 -30.27 9.51
C ASP A 488 -42.60 -30.80 9.76
N ALA A 489 -42.47 -32.09 10.05
CA ALA A 489 -41.16 -32.73 10.17
C ALA A 489 -40.39 -32.65 8.83
N GLY A 490 -39.12 -32.33 8.87
CA GLY A 490 -38.30 -32.20 7.66
C GLY A 490 -37.04 -31.38 7.89
N GLU A 491 -36.22 -31.32 6.83
CA GLU A 491 -35.01 -30.49 6.74
C GLU A 491 -35.29 -29.30 5.83
N TYR A 492 -35.10 -28.11 6.36
CA TYR A 492 -35.40 -26.83 5.72
C TYR A 492 -34.13 -26.04 5.51
N GLU A 493 -33.77 -25.82 4.24
CA GLU A 493 -32.62 -25.00 3.86
C GLU A 493 -33.07 -23.59 3.48
N TYR A 494 -32.46 -22.59 4.09
CA TYR A 494 -32.68 -21.19 3.82
C TYR A 494 -31.47 -20.58 3.10
N ASP A 495 -31.72 -19.87 2.00
CA ASP A 495 -30.71 -19.17 1.24
C ASP A 495 -30.39 -17.81 1.89
N TRP A 496 -29.13 -17.57 2.18
CA TRP A 496 -28.67 -16.32 2.79
C TRP A 496 -28.86 -15.11 1.89
N THR A 497 -28.67 -15.27 0.59
CA THR A 497 -28.82 -14.18 -0.38
C THR A 497 -30.28 -13.75 -0.49
N GLU A 498 -31.21 -14.73 -0.57
CA GLU A 498 -32.65 -14.45 -0.55
C GLU A 498 -33.04 -13.75 0.74
N PHE A 499 -32.51 -14.20 1.88
CA PHE A 499 -32.76 -13.54 3.18
C PHE A 499 -32.27 -12.07 3.15
N LEU A 500 -31.06 -11.82 2.66
CA LEU A 500 -30.51 -10.45 2.57
C LEU A 500 -31.38 -9.55 1.70
N ASP A 501 -31.82 -10.01 0.54
CA ASP A 501 -32.66 -9.23 -0.36
C ASP A 501 -33.97 -8.84 0.32
N LYS A 502 -34.66 -9.82 0.94
CA LYS A 502 -35.93 -9.58 1.63
C LYS A 502 -35.79 -8.69 2.86
N ILE A 503 -34.78 -8.93 3.69
CA ILE A 503 -34.60 -8.15 4.93
C ILE A 503 -34.13 -6.72 4.62
N ASN A 504 -33.24 -6.53 3.63
CA ASN A 504 -32.79 -5.20 3.23
C ASN A 504 -33.92 -4.36 2.63
N GLU A 505 -34.82 -4.97 1.85
CA GLU A 505 -36.05 -4.32 1.40
C GLU A 505 -36.92 -3.86 2.59
N LYS A 506 -37.12 -4.72 3.61
CA LYS A 506 -37.87 -4.36 4.82
C LYS A 506 -37.16 -3.25 5.62
N ILE A 507 -35.83 -3.30 5.73
CA ILE A 507 -35.04 -2.25 6.38
C ILE A 507 -35.24 -0.92 5.68
N GLN A 508 -35.11 -0.89 4.35
CA GLN A 508 -35.27 0.31 3.54
C GLN A 508 -36.67 0.90 3.69
N ASN A 509 -37.71 0.07 3.59
CA ASN A 509 -39.09 0.50 3.77
C ASN A 509 -39.39 1.02 5.18
N ALA A 510 -38.72 0.49 6.18
CA ALA A 510 -38.93 0.80 7.59
C ALA A 510 -38.13 2.03 8.05
N THR A 511 -36.89 2.18 7.60
CA THR A 511 -35.95 3.18 8.10
C THR A 511 -35.70 4.32 7.11
N HIS A 512 -36.03 4.13 5.83
CA HIS A 512 -35.69 5.02 4.71
C HIS A 512 -34.18 5.32 4.62
N SER A 513 -33.35 4.37 5.04
CA SER A 513 -31.91 4.49 5.06
C SER A 513 -31.23 3.19 4.62
N ASP A 514 -30.27 3.31 3.70
CA ASP A 514 -29.43 2.19 3.26
C ASP A 514 -28.38 1.82 4.31
N ASP A 515 -28.10 2.71 5.24
CA ASP A 515 -27.01 2.56 6.21
C ASP A 515 -27.17 1.34 7.12
N LYS A 516 -28.43 1.00 7.46
CA LYS A 516 -28.77 -0.11 8.36
C LYS A 516 -28.92 -1.47 7.64
N GLN A 517 -28.76 -1.50 6.32
CA GLN A 517 -28.81 -2.74 5.55
C GLN A 517 -27.66 -3.69 5.92
N LEU A 518 -27.87 -4.97 5.67
CA LEU A 518 -26.90 -6.03 5.92
C LEU A 518 -26.15 -6.37 4.64
N GLY A 519 -24.82 -6.48 4.72
CA GLY A 519 -24.02 -7.02 3.65
C GLY A 519 -23.79 -8.53 3.76
N PHE A 520 -23.33 -9.15 2.68
CA PHE A 520 -23.12 -10.60 2.58
C PHE A 520 -22.18 -11.16 3.67
N TRP A 521 -21.17 -10.38 4.08
CA TRP A 521 -20.15 -10.78 5.05
C TRP A 521 -20.49 -10.42 6.51
N PHE A 522 -21.75 -10.04 6.78
CA PHE A 522 -22.19 -9.70 8.13
C PHE A 522 -22.05 -10.88 9.11
N VAL A 523 -22.26 -12.10 8.63
CA VAL A 523 -21.99 -13.34 9.39
C VAL A 523 -20.79 -14.03 8.75
N LYS A 524 -19.78 -14.35 9.55
CA LYS A 524 -18.65 -15.18 9.14
C LYS A 524 -19.02 -16.65 9.29
N THR A 525 -18.76 -17.43 8.26
CA THR A 525 -18.78 -18.90 8.32
C THR A 525 -17.40 -19.40 8.71
N GLU A 526 -17.27 -20.66 9.11
CA GLU A 526 -15.98 -21.30 9.29
C GLU A 526 -15.22 -21.37 7.96
N GLU A 527 -13.90 -21.45 8.03
CA GLU A 527 -13.05 -21.42 6.83
C GLU A 527 -13.36 -22.60 5.92
N GLY A 528 -13.81 -22.32 4.69
CA GLY A 528 -14.24 -23.34 3.72
C GLY A 528 -15.68 -23.85 3.87
N ALA A 529 -16.45 -23.36 4.85
CA ALA A 529 -17.86 -23.70 5.01
C ALA A 529 -18.78 -22.64 4.37
N GLU A 530 -19.84 -23.12 3.72
CA GLU A 530 -20.92 -22.26 3.18
C GLU A 530 -22.11 -22.17 4.15
N GLU A 531 -22.12 -22.96 5.20
CA GLU A 531 -23.22 -23.04 6.17
C GLU A 531 -23.08 -22.00 7.28
N ILE A 532 -24.17 -21.26 7.53
CA ILE A 532 -24.31 -20.34 8.65
C ILE A 532 -24.94 -21.11 9.83
N THR A 533 -24.22 -21.18 10.95
CA THR A 533 -24.76 -21.82 12.15
C THR A 533 -25.94 -21.04 12.73
N ILE A 534 -26.94 -21.75 13.24
CA ILE A 534 -28.14 -21.16 13.87
C ILE A 534 -27.73 -20.17 14.96
N SER A 535 -26.78 -20.54 15.81
CA SER A 535 -26.30 -19.69 16.90
C SER A 535 -25.67 -18.37 16.39
N SER A 536 -24.85 -18.43 15.34
CA SER A 536 -24.29 -17.22 14.71
C SER A 536 -25.36 -16.34 14.07
N PHE A 537 -26.37 -16.94 13.45
CA PHE A 537 -27.48 -16.20 12.86
C PHE A 537 -28.32 -15.49 13.94
N VAL A 538 -28.73 -16.20 14.99
CA VAL A 538 -29.55 -15.62 16.06
C VAL A 538 -28.75 -14.55 16.82
N SER A 539 -27.52 -14.85 17.23
CA SER A 539 -26.74 -13.95 18.08
C SER A 539 -26.24 -12.69 17.34
N LYS A 540 -26.04 -12.75 16.04
CA LYS A 540 -25.53 -11.60 15.24
C LYS A 540 -26.62 -10.93 14.43
N VAL A 541 -27.33 -11.69 13.58
CA VAL A 541 -28.32 -11.13 12.65
C VAL A 541 -29.62 -10.77 13.35
N VAL A 542 -30.26 -11.74 14.03
CA VAL A 542 -31.52 -11.49 14.71
C VAL A 542 -31.35 -10.44 15.80
N PHE A 543 -30.23 -10.48 16.54
CA PHE A 543 -29.95 -9.50 17.58
C PHE A 543 -29.76 -8.08 16.98
N TYR A 544 -28.98 -7.93 15.94
CA TYR A 544 -28.78 -6.65 15.26
C TYR A 544 -30.12 -6.08 14.76
N LEU A 545 -30.90 -6.91 14.05
CA LEU A 545 -32.19 -6.47 13.52
C LEU A 545 -33.15 -6.06 14.66
N TRP A 546 -33.18 -6.85 15.74
CA TRP A 546 -34.06 -6.59 16.87
C TRP A 546 -33.63 -5.34 17.67
N ASN A 547 -32.34 -5.19 17.97
CA ASN A 547 -31.82 -4.14 18.85
C ASN A 547 -31.53 -2.82 18.12
N ASP A 548 -30.94 -2.87 16.90
CA ASP A 548 -30.40 -1.68 16.24
C ASP A 548 -31.30 -1.16 15.11
N VAL A 549 -32.14 -2.03 14.52
CA VAL A 549 -32.97 -1.66 13.37
C VAL A 549 -34.44 -1.46 13.74
N PHE A 550 -35.07 -2.45 14.35
CA PHE A 550 -36.54 -2.51 14.54
C PHE A 550 -37.01 -2.25 15.97
N LYS A 551 -36.11 -1.96 16.92
CA LYS A 551 -36.42 -1.83 18.36
C LYS A 551 -37.57 -0.87 18.65
N ASP A 552 -37.63 0.27 17.98
CA ASP A 552 -38.60 1.34 18.27
C ASP A 552 -39.84 1.31 17.36
N MET A 553 -39.96 0.27 16.52
CA MET A 553 -41.01 0.26 15.50
C MET A 553 -42.39 -0.25 15.98
N GLY A 554 -42.44 -0.92 17.11
CA GLY A 554 -43.66 -1.51 17.63
C GLY A 554 -44.28 -2.58 16.70
N ALA A 555 -45.56 -2.89 16.89
CA ALA A 555 -46.27 -3.96 16.19
C ALA A 555 -46.82 -3.49 14.81
N LYS A 556 -45.95 -2.99 13.95
CA LYS A 556 -46.28 -2.60 12.57
C LYS A 556 -46.04 -3.75 11.60
N ASP A 557 -46.77 -3.82 10.49
CA ASP A 557 -46.61 -4.86 9.47
C ASP A 557 -45.22 -4.77 8.77
N SER A 558 -44.57 -3.59 8.77
CA SER A 558 -43.21 -3.41 8.27
C SER A 558 -42.13 -3.97 9.20
N ASN A 559 -42.47 -4.28 10.46
CA ASN A 559 -41.52 -4.86 11.39
C ASN A 559 -41.48 -6.38 11.22
N PRO A 560 -40.36 -7.00 10.81
CA PRO A 560 -40.25 -8.43 10.55
C PRO A 560 -40.48 -9.31 11.81
N PHE A 561 -40.43 -8.71 13.00
CA PHE A 561 -40.74 -9.39 14.27
C PHE A 561 -42.25 -9.38 14.60
N THR A 562 -43.11 -8.69 13.82
CA THR A 562 -44.54 -8.64 14.03
C THR A 562 -45.22 -9.83 13.36
N ILE A 563 -45.95 -10.61 14.09
CA ILE A 563 -46.76 -11.71 13.59
C ILE A 563 -48.23 -11.54 14.03
N LYS A 564 -49.14 -12.16 13.29
CA LYS A 564 -50.57 -12.18 13.65
C LYS A 564 -50.88 -13.44 14.46
N VAL A 565 -51.31 -13.26 15.71
CA VAL A 565 -51.81 -14.30 16.58
C VAL A 565 -53.24 -13.96 16.93
N ASP A 566 -54.19 -14.83 16.65
CA ASP A 566 -55.62 -14.62 16.87
C ASP A 566 -56.14 -13.27 16.33
N GLY A 567 -55.65 -12.88 15.16
CA GLY A 567 -56.03 -11.64 14.49
C GLY A 567 -55.39 -10.36 15.08
N LYS A 568 -54.54 -10.46 16.09
CA LYS A 568 -53.81 -9.34 16.70
C LYS A 568 -52.33 -9.36 16.31
N ASN A 569 -51.78 -8.18 16.06
CA ASN A 569 -50.36 -8.03 15.84
C ASN A 569 -49.58 -8.18 17.15
N VAL A 570 -48.68 -9.14 17.20
CA VAL A 570 -47.80 -9.44 18.34
C VAL A 570 -46.35 -9.33 17.87
N VAL A 571 -45.49 -8.65 18.64
CA VAL A 571 -44.08 -8.56 18.37
C VAL A 571 -43.31 -9.69 19.05
N MET A 572 -42.52 -10.44 18.31
CA MET A 572 -41.62 -11.45 18.86
C MET A 572 -40.56 -10.75 19.73
N SER A 573 -40.40 -11.18 20.97
CA SER A 573 -39.31 -10.75 21.84
C SER A 573 -38.01 -11.49 21.48
N PHE A 574 -36.85 -10.85 21.67
CA PHE A 574 -35.58 -11.54 21.43
C PHE A 574 -35.42 -12.80 22.28
N ASN A 575 -35.89 -12.77 23.53
CA ASN A 575 -35.91 -13.97 24.41
C ASN A 575 -36.69 -15.13 23.81
N SER A 576 -37.64 -14.89 22.90
CA SER A 576 -38.41 -15.96 22.29
C SER A 576 -37.63 -16.85 21.32
N PHE A 577 -36.48 -16.39 20.86
CA PHE A 577 -35.56 -17.16 20.02
C PHE A 577 -34.74 -18.18 20.83
N PHE A 578 -34.97 -18.27 22.12
CA PHE A 578 -34.29 -19.23 23.00
C PHE A 578 -35.32 -20.06 23.78
N GLU A 579 -34.95 -21.29 24.07
CA GLU A 579 -35.72 -22.21 24.89
C GLU A 579 -34.80 -23.08 25.76
N MET A 580 -35.38 -23.76 26.74
CA MET A 580 -34.65 -24.69 27.60
C MET A 580 -34.86 -26.12 27.07
N ASN A 581 -33.78 -26.80 26.74
CA ASN A 581 -33.87 -28.20 26.31
C ASN A 581 -34.15 -29.15 27.50
N SER A 582 -34.35 -30.44 27.22
CA SER A 582 -34.61 -31.47 28.22
C SER A 582 -33.47 -31.66 29.25
N LEU A 583 -32.29 -31.15 28.97
CA LEU A 583 -31.12 -31.18 29.85
C LEU A 583 -30.98 -29.91 30.71
N GLY A 584 -31.92 -28.96 30.60
CA GLY A 584 -31.87 -27.68 31.29
C GLY A 584 -30.89 -26.68 30.71
N GLN A 585 -30.44 -26.87 29.46
CA GLN A 585 -29.54 -25.94 28.75
C GLN A 585 -30.38 -25.01 27.88
N ILE A 586 -29.91 -23.75 27.78
CA ILE A 586 -30.49 -22.77 26.87
C ILE A 586 -29.98 -23.07 25.44
N VAL A 587 -30.94 -23.26 24.54
CA VAL A 587 -30.67 -23.50 23.10
C VAL A 587 -31.53 -22.57 22.27
N GLU A 588 -31.17 -22.39 21.00
CA GLU A 588 -31.98 -21.61 20.06
C GLU A 588 -33.29 -22.31 19.73
N ASN A 589 -34.40 -21.55 19.79
CA ASN A 589 -35.71 -22.04 19.40
C ASN A 589 -35.88 -22.00 17.89
N ILE A 590 -35.61 -23.13 17.24
CA ILE A 590 -35.64 -23.27 15.78
C ILE A 590 -37.04 -23.03 15.19
N GLY A 591 -38.13 -23.32 15.96
CA GLY A 591 -39.50 -23.08 15.53
C GLY A 591 -39.81 -21.59 15.42
N VAL A 592 -39.37 -20.80 16.40
CA VAL A 592 -39.51 -19.34 16.35
C VAL A 592 -38.62 -18.75 15.24
N LEU A 593 -37.42 -19.28 15.05
CA LEU A 593 -36.53 -18.84 13.95
C LEU A 593 -37.15 -19.12 12.59
N HIS A 594 -37.68 -20.31 12.35
CA HIS A 594 -38.41 -20.65 11.13
C HIS A 594 -39.59 -19.69 10.89
N THR A 595 -40.39 -19.40 11.92
CA THR A 595 -41.52 -18.46 11.85
C THR A 595 -41.03 -17.04 11.47
N PHE A 596 -39.93 -16.59 12.05
CA PHE A 596 -39.33 -15.31 11.72
C PHE A 596 -38.88 -15.26 10.25
N LEU A 597 -38.15 -16.27 9.76
CA LEU A 597 -37.65 -16.32 8.36
C LEU A 597 -38.81 -16.29 7.35
N ARG A 598 -39.90 -17.05 7.65
CA ARG A 598 -41.11 -16.99 6.84
C ARG A 598 -41.78 -15.63 6.87
N ASN A 599 -41.80 -14.97 8.03
CA ASN A 599 -42.33 -13.61 8.16
C ASN A 599 -41.49 -12.54 7.46
N VAL A 600 -40.18 -12.75 7.33
CA VAL A 600 -39.32 -11.96 6.48
C VAL A 600 -39.69 -12.14 4.99
N GLY A 601 -40.20 -13.31 4.61
CA GLY A 601 -40.61 -13.65 3.24
C GLY A 601 -39.64 -14.58 2.55
N VAL A 602 -38.79 -15.30 3.30
CA VAL A 602 -37.87 -16.30 2.77
C VAL A 602 -38.54 -17.67 2.72
N GLU A 603 -38.53 -18.27 1.54
CA GLU A 603 -39.12 -19.61 1.34
C GLU A 603 -38.01 -20.66 1.48
N PRO A 604 -38.19 -21.66 2.39
CA PRO A 604 -37.18 -22.70 2.55
C PRO A 604 -37.26 -23.72 1.40
N LYS A 605 -36.12 -24.25 1.01
CA LYS A 605 -36.03 -25.46 0.20
C LYS A 605 -36.19 -26.67 1.14
N VAL A 606 -37.20 -27.50 0.93
CA VAL A 606 -37.37 -28.74 1.68
C VAL A 606 -36.49 -29.82 1.08
N LYS A 607 -35.42 -30.23 1.79
CA LYS A 607 -34.46 -31.23 1.29
C LYS A 607 -34.99 -32.66 1.36
N LYS A 608 -35.75 -33.03 2.40
CA LYS A 608 -36.35 -34.35 2.55
C LYS A 608 -37.47 -34.31 3.62
N ALA A 609 -38.62 -34.89 3.33
CA ALA A 609 -39.56 -35.21 4.36
C ALA A 609 -39.02 -36.43 5.14
N ILE A 610 -38.84 -36.31 6.46
CA ILE A 610 -38.30 -37.40 7.31
C ILE A 610 -39.18 -38.65 7.24
N ALA A 611 -40.49 -38.50 6.94
CA ALA A 611 -41.43 -39.58 6.73
C ALA A 611 -41.02 -40.53 5.57
N ASP A 612 -40.50 -39.98 4.44
CA ASP A 612 -40.11 -40.83 3.31
C ASP A 612 -38.88 -41.70 3.59
N ALA A 613 -38.03 -41.29 4.55
CA ALA A 613 -36.83 -42.03 4.93
C ALA A 613 -37.15 -43.19 5.90
N GLN A 614 -38.19 -43.05 6.75
CA GLN A 614 -38.65 -44.12 7.62
C GLN A 614 -39.42 -45.18 6.85
N ASP A 615 -40.25 -44.78 5.88
CA ASP A 615 -40.97 -45.74 4.99
C ASP A 615 -40.00 -46.47 4.07
N ALA A 616 -38.91 -45.80 3.56
CA ALA A 616 -37.87 -46.45 2.77
C ALA A 616 -36.97 -47.39 3.59
N ALA A 617 -36.75 -47.11 4.88
CA ALA A 617 -36.02 -47.98 5.81
C ALA A 617 -36.86 -49.21 6.19
N GLN A 618 -38.16 -49.03 6.49
CA GLN A 618 -39.07 -50.14 6.74
C GLN A 618 -39.30 -51.02 5.51
N ALA A 619 -39.37 -50.42 4.32
CA ALA A 619 -39.47 -51.19 3.08
C ALA A 619 -38.20 -52.01 2.78
N LYS A 620 -37.01 -51.53 3.19
CA LYS A 620 -35.75 -52.30 3.07
C LYS A 620 -35.67 -53.43 4.08
N GLU A 621 -36.09 -53.22 5.34
CA GLU A 621 -36.13 -54.29 6.35
C GLU A 621 -37.12 -55.40 5.96
N MET A 622 -38.26 -55.04 5.36
CA MET A 622 -39.24 -56.04 4.89
C MET A 622 -38.76 -56.80 3.61
N THR A 623 -37.80 -56.28 2.89
CA THR A 623 -37.20 -56.96 1.72
C THR A 623 -35.96 -57.80 2.05
N GLU A 624 -35.36 -57.63 3.22
CA GLU A 624 -34.25 -58.45 3.70
C GLU A 624 -34.75 -59.63 4.61
N GLU A 625 -36.00 -59.63 5.07
CA GLU A 625 -36.61 -60.76 5.80
C GLU A 625 -37.46 -61.69 4.89
N ALA A 626 -37.56 -61.43 3.60
CA ALA A 626 -38.24 -62.27 2.64
C ALA A 626 -37.24 -62.98 1.72
#